data_ff0fcab7949d8322f1815778638e6f22
#
_entry.id   ff0fcab7949d8322f1815778638e6f22
#
_cell.length_a   1.000
_cell.length_b   1.000
_cell.length_c   1.000
_cell.angle_alpha   90.00
_cell.angle_beta   90.00
_cell.angle_gamma   90.00
#
_symmetry.space_group_name_H-M   'P 1'
#
loop_
_entity.id
_entity.type
_entity.pdbx_description
1 polymer ?
#
loop_
_entity_poly.entity_id
_entity_poly.type
_entity_poly.pdbx_seq_one_letter_code
_entity_poly.pdbx_strand_id
1 'polypeptide(L)'
;ARMLTLDAGGGSTWNGNVVAGDLHLTATNYGKIFGPMHGDTVSLKAAGGGVIRGTFSWKQFTATAIGYGKIDLGGNSTVQHGVVNVNSGGSFSAPDLTVERYEITAASYGKADVRCAGKLSAAITSGGKVSYAGDCTVEAEHPGLVRRR
;
A
#
# COMPACT_ATOMS: atom_id res chain seq x y z
N ALA A 1 4.17 -9.48 19.91
CA ALA A 1 5.21 -10.19 19.13
C ALA A 1 6.13 -9.19 18.45
N ARG A 2 7.40 -9.50 18.34
CA ARG A 2 8.34 -8.67 17.58
C ARG A 2 8.14 -8.81 16.09
N MET A 3 7.91 -10.03 15.63
CA MET A 3 7.70 -10.31 14.22
C MET A 3 6.50 -11.22 14.07
N LEU A 4 5.61 -10.85 13.17
CA LEU A 4 4.45 -11.68 12.85
C LEU A 4 4.33 -11.79 11.34
N THR A 5 4.12 -13.01 10.86
CA THR A 5 3.87 -13.28 9.45
C THR A 5 2.48 -13.86 9.31
N LEU A 6 1.65 -13.24 8.50
CA LEU A 6 0.32 -13.72 8.16
C LEU A 6 0.26 -14.00 6.67
N ASP A 7 -0.23 -15.17 6.32
CA ASP A 7 -0.34 -15.60 4.94
C ASP A 7 -1.75 -16.14 4.70
N ALA A 8 -2.51 -15.46 3.86
CA ALA A 8 -3.85 -15.86 3.47
C ALA A 8 -3.84 -16.21 1.99
N GLY A 9 -4.07 -17.45 1.67
CA GLY A 9 -4.07 -17.93 0.29
C GLY A 9 -5.27 -18.80 -0.02
N GLY A 10 -5.51 -19.08 -1.31
CA GLY A 10 -6.53 -20.01 -1.73
C GLY A 10 -7.93 -19.67 -1.28
N GLY A 11 -8.32 -18.39 -1.28
CA GLY A 11 -9.64 -17.95 -0.86
C GLY A 11 -9.85 -17.87 0.64
N SER A 12 -8.79 -18.05 1.44
CA SER A 12 -8.87 -17.94 2.89
C SER A 12 -9.10 -16.49 3.33
N THR A 13 -9.75 -16.32 4.48
CA THR A 13 -9.97 -15.00 5.07
C THR A 13 -9.42 -14.98 6.48
N TRP A 14 -8.57 -14.01 6.78
CA TRP A 14 -8.09 -13.73 8.13
C TRP A 14 -8.70 -12.42 8.61
N ASN A 15 -9.18 -12.41 9.85
CA ASN A 15 -9.86 -11.24 10.41
C ASN A 15 -9.50 -11.15 11.89
N GLY A 16 -8.97 -10.01 12.33
CA GLY A 16 -8.60 -9.84 13.72
C GLY A 16 -7.80 -8.57 13.97
N ASN A 17 -7.22 -8.48 15.17
CA ASN A 17 -6.45 -7.34 15.63
C ASN A 17 -5.00 -7.79 15.85
N VAL A 18 -4.05 -7.04 15.29
CA VAL A 18 -2.63 -7.41 15.33
C VAL A 18 -1.79 -6.26 15.90
N VAL A 19 -0.89 -6.60 16.81
CA VAL A 19 0.15 -5.70 17.29
C VAL A 19 1.49 -6.42 17.17
N ALA A 20 2.42 -5.87 16.40
CA ALA A 20 3.74 -6.45 16.19
C ALA A 20 4.75 -5.35 15.85
N GLY A 21 6.02 -5.55 16.20
CA GLY A 21 7.09 -4.64 15.78
C GLY A 21 7.28 -4.69 14.27
N ASP A 22 7.51 -5.88 13.74
CA ASP A 22 7.61 -6.15 12.30
C ASP A 22 6.48 -7.06 11.88
N LEU A 23 5.73 -6.65 10.88
CA LEU A 23 4.58 -7.39 10.40
C LEU A 23 4.72 -7.66 8.91
N HIS A 24 4.55 -8.93 8.54
CA HIS A 24 4.56 -9.36 7.14
C HIS A 24 3.20 -9.96 6.80
N LEU A 25 2.49 -9.35 5.86
CA LEU A 25 1.18 -9.81 5.44
C LEU A 25 1.23 -10.18 3.96
N THR A 26 0.76 -11.37 3.64
CA THR A 26 0.67 -11.84 2.27
C THR A 26 -0.74 -12.36 2.00
N ALA A 27 -1.41 -11.82 1.00
CA ALA A 27 -2.70 -12.30 0.54
C ALA A 27 -2.57 -12.69 -0.94
N THR A 28 -2.78 -13.97 -1.24
CA THR A 28 -2.61 -14.50 -2.59
C THR A 28 -3.79 -15.36 -2.98
N ASN A 29 -4.01 -15.52 -4.29
CA ASN A 29 -5.05 -16.42 -4.81
C ASN A 29 -6.41 -16.18 -4.15
N TYR A 30 -6.88 -14.91 -4.15
CA TYR A 30 -8.13 -14.46 -3.55
C TYR A 30 -8.17 -14.55 -2.03
N GLY A 31 -7.02 -14.71 -1.38
CA GLY A 31 -6.92 -14.60 0.08
C GLY A 31 -7.23 -13.19 0.54
N LYS A 32 -7.76 -13.06 1.76
CA LYS A 32 -8.16 -11.76 2.33
C LYS A 32 -7.63 -11.60 3.74
N ILE A 33 -7.10 -10.42 4.03
CA ILE A 33 -6.63 -10.07 5.37
C ILE A 33 -7.33 -8.77 5.77
N PHE A 34 -8.06 -8.81 6.89
CA PHE A 34 -8.78 -7.66 7.43
C PHE A 34 -8.43 -7.44 8.89
N GLY A 35 -8.39 -6.20 9.31
CA GLY A 35 -8.35 -5.87 10.72
C GLY A 35 -7.56 -4.61 11.05
N PRO A 36 -7.66 -4.10 12.30
CA PRO A 36 -6.75 -3.07 12.78
C PRO A 36 -5.38 -3.68 13.08
N MET A 37 -4.33 -2.98 12.71
CA MET A 37 -2.95 -3.45 12.86
C MET A 37 -2.06 -2.31 13.33
N HIS A 38 -1.17 -2.61 14.27
CA HIS A 38 -0.25 -1.62 14.84
C HIS A 38 1.17 -2.19 14.89
N GLY A 39 2.14 -1.35 14.60
CA GLY A 39 3.53 -1.74 14.66
C GLY A 39 4.48 -0.64 14.21
N ASP A 40 5.75 -1.00 14.00
CA ASP A 40 6.77 -0.07 13.53
C ASP A 40 7.01 -0.22 12.03
N THR A 41 7.17 -1.43 11.54
CA THR A 41 7.44 -1.71 10.13
C THR A 41 6.47 -2.78 9.63
N VAL A 42 5.88 -2.56 8.46
CA VAL A 42 4.99 -3.54 7.85
C VAL A 42 5.35 -3.76 6.39
N SER A 43 5.29 -5.02 5.98
CA SER A 43 5.37 -5.42 4.58
C SER A 43 4.05 -6.05 4.18
N LEU A 44 3.44 -5.51 3.13
CA LEU A 44 2.15 -5.95 2.62
C LEU A 44 2.32 -6.45 1.20
N LYS A 45 1.79 -7.63 0.92
CA LYS A 45 1.80 -8.15 -0.44
C LYS A 45 0.42 -8.72 -0.79
N ALA A 46 -0.18 -8.21 -1.83
CA ALA A 46 -1.44 -8.71 -2.36
C ALA A 46 -1.22 -9.13 -3.82
N ALA A 47 -1.48 -10.37 -4.14
CA ALA A 47 -1.24 -10.92 -5.46
C ALA A 47 -2.36 -11.88 -5.86
N GLY A 48 -2.54 -12.09 -7.17
CA GLY A 48 -3.52 -13.03 -7.66
C GLY A 48 -4.93 -12.79 -7.15
N GLY A 49 -5.37 -11.53 -7.09
CA GLY A 49 -6.68 -11.17 -6.58
C GLY A 49 -6.76 -11.08 -5.05
N GLY A 50 -5.64 -11.23 -4.35
CA GLY A 50 -5.61 -11.09 -2.89
C GLY A 50 -5.99 -9.67 -2.44
N VAL A 51 -6.55 -9.55 -1.24
CA VAL A 51 -6.99 -8.27 -0.68
C VAL A 51 -6.47 -8.09 0.74
N ILE A 52 -5.84 -6.96 1.00
CA ILE A 52 -5.45 -6.55 2.34
C ILE A 52 -6.18 -5.24 2.65
N ARG A 53 -6.97 -5.23 3.71
CA ARG A 53 -7.79 -4.08 4.06
C ARG A 53 -7.80 -3.89 5.57
N GLY A 54 -7.62 -2.67 6.02
CA GLY A 54 -7.69 -2.40 7.44
C GLY A 54 -7.22 -1.01 7.82
N THR A 55 -7.25 -0.74 9.13
CA THR A 55 -6.76 0.49 9.72
C THR A 55 -5.35 0.23 10.26
N PHE A 56 -4.41 1.09 9.94
CA PHE A 56 -3.01 0.88 10.26
C PHE A 56 -2.42 2.06 10.99
N SER A 57 -1.51 1.77 11.90
CA SER A 57 -0.72 2.76 12.63
C SER A 57 0.74 2.29 12.58
N TRP A 58 1.55 2.89 11.71
CA TRP A 58 2.91 2.45 11.41
C TRP A 58 3.85 3.64 11.29
N LYS A 59 5.15 3.37 11.40
CA LYS A 59 6.20 4.35 11.07
C LYS A 59 6.65 4.20 9.63
N GLN A 60 6.76 2.97 9.15
CA GLN A 60 7.21 2.67 7.78
C GLN A 60 6.42 1.49 7.23
N PHE A 61 6.17 1.50 5.93
CA PHE A 61 5.56 0.35 5.29
C PHE A 61 6.07 0.15 3.87
N THR A 62 6.00 -1.10 3.41
CA THR A 62 6.21 -1.49 2.03
C THR A 62 4.97 -2.24 1.56
N ALA A 63 4.36 -1.77 0.48
CA ALA A 63 3.15 -2.37 -0.05
C ALA A 63 3.39 -2.80 -1.50
N THR A 64 3.05 -4.03 -1.82
CA THR A 64 3.15 -4.58 -3.16
C THR A 64 1.81 -5.16 -3.58
N ALA A 65 1.22 -4.64 -4.66
CA ALA A 65 -0.02 -5.14 -5.22
C ALA A 65 0.21 -5.53 -6.67
N ILE A 66 0.08 -6.80 -6.96
CA ILE A 66 0.33 -7.35 -8.29
C ILE A 66 -0.78 -8.33 -8.67
N GLY A 67 -0.93 -8.58 -9.97
CA GLY A 67 -1.90 -9.58 -10.44
C GLY A 67 -3.33 -9.33 -9.95
N TYR A 68 -3.81 -8.07 -10.02
CA TYR A 68 -5.11 -7.64 -9.53
C TYR A 68 -5.26 -7.67 -8.01
N GLY A 69 -4.16 -7.78 -7.28
CA GLY A 69 -4.17 -7.63 -5.82
C GLY A 69 -4.59 -6.23 -5.40
N LYS A 70 -5.23 -6.12 -4.23
CA LYS A 70 -5.69 -4.84 -3.68
C LYS A 70 -5.18 -4.65 -2.27
N ILE A 71 -4.65 -3.47 -2.00
CA ILE A 71 -4.27 -3.05 -0.66
C ILE A 71 -5.01 -1.76 -0.36
N ASP A 72 -5.80 -1.76 0.71
CA ASP A 72 -6.66 -0.64 1.09
C ASP A 72 -6.37 -0.31 2.54
N LEU A 73 -5.66 0.79 2.77
CA LEU A 73 -5.21 1.19 4.10
C LEU A 73 -6.00 2.41 4.56
N GLY A 74 -6.57 2.31 5.77
CA GLY A 74 -7.27 3.42 6.39
C GLY A 74 -6.58 3.85 7.68
N GLY A 75 -7.08 4.90 8.31
CA GLY A 75 -6.61 5.41 9.58
C GLY A 75 -6.10 6.84 9.47
N ASN A 76 -6.00 7.52 10.61
CA ASN A 76 -5.57 8.92 10.67
C ASN A 76 -4.12 9.07 11.13
N SER A 77 -3.30 8.05 10.92
CA SER A 77 -1.91 8.05 11.34
C SER A 77 -1.03 8.78 10.35
N THR A 78 0.09 9.31 10.83
CA THR A 78 1.14 9.86 9.99
C THR A 78 2.28 8.83 9.89
N VAL A 79 2.64 8.48 8.68
CA VAL A 79 3.70 7.51 8.38
C VAL A 79 4.90 8.26 7.84
N GLN A 80 6.10 7.91 8.30
CA GLN A 80 7.32 8.59 7.87
C GLN A 80 7.74 8.20 6.46
N HIS A 81 7.64 6.93 6.12
CA HIS A 81 8.10 6.43 4.82
C HIS A 81 7.19 5.32 4.33
N GLY A 82 6.77 5.43 3.08
CA GLY A 82 5.99 4.39 2.41
C GLY A 82 6.57 4.04 1.06
N VAL A 83 6.73 2.75 0.79
CA VAL A 83 7.14 2.24 -0.53
C VAL A 83 5.97 1.46 -1.10
N VAL A 84 5.55 1.81 -2.30
CA VAL A 84 4.41 1.19 -2.96
C VAL A 84 4.82 0.69 -4.33
N ASN A 85 4.56 -0.58 -4.59
CA ASN A 85 4.72 -1.18 -5.91
C ASN A 85 3.38 -1.73 -6.37
N VAL A 86 2.84 -1.19 -7.45
CA VAL A 86 1.60 -1.67 -8.06
C VAL A 86 1.88 -2.07 -9.50
N ASN A 87 1.47 -3.27 -9.86
CA ASN A 87 1.83 -3.86 -11.15
C ASN A 87 0.72 -4.83 -11.59
N SER A 88 0.63 -5.06 -12.90
CA SER A 88 -0.29 -6.07 -13.45
C SER A 88 -1.73 -5.90 -12.97
N GLY A 89 -2.23 -4.65 -12.99
CA GLY A 89 -3.59 -4.34 -12.56
C GLY A 89 -3.78 -4.25 -11.06
N GLY A 90 -2.72 -4.34 -10.26
CA GLY A 90 -2.79 -4.18 -8.81
C GLY A 90 -3.24 -2.77 -8.42
N SER A 91 -3.82 -2.65 -7.23
CA SER A 91 -4.32 -1.38 -6.70
C SER A 91 -3.86 -1.15 -5.28
N PHE A 92 -3.44 0.06 -4.98
CA PHE A 92 -3.14 0.51 -3.63
C PHE A 92 -3.96 1.77 -3.34
N SER A 93 -4.66 1.80 -2.22
CA SER A 93 -5.45 2.95 -1.83
C SER A 93 -5.23 3.26 -0.35
N ALA A 94 -4.81 4.49 -0.05
CA ALA A 94 -4.62 4.96 1.32
C ALA A 94 -4.97 6.46 1.40
N PRO A 95 -6.22 6.83 1.12
CA PRO A 95 -6.57 8.25 0.99
C PRO A 95 -6.55 9.02 2.30
N ASP A 96 -6.67 8.34 3.44
CA ASP A 96 -6.71 8.98 4.75
C ASP A 96 -5.40 8.85 5.53
N LEU A 97 -4.46 8.05 5.04
CA LEU A 97 -3.17 7.82 5.67
C LEU A 97 -2.14 8.81 5.11
N THR A 98 -1.67 9.72 5.95
CA THR A 98 -0.69 10.72 5.54
C THR A 98 0.72 10.17 5.65
N VAL A 99 1.49 10.24 4.59
CA VAL A 99 2.87 9.76 4.53
C VAL A 99 3.81 10.91 4.17
N GLU A 100 4.88 11.07 4.91
CA GLU A 100 5.84 12.15 4.66
C GLU A 100 6.66 11.90 3.40
N ARG A 101 7.07 10.66 3.17
CA ARG A 101 7.82 10.29 1.97
C ARG A 101 7.23 9.06 1.33
N TYR A 102 6.81 9.20 0.10
CA TYR A 102 6.35 8.08 -0.71
C TYR A 102 7.33 7.77 -1.83
N GLU A 103 7.59 6.49 -2.03
CA GLU A 103 8.22 5.99 -3.24
C GLU A 103 7.23 5.03 -3.91
N ILE A 104 6.74 5.41 -5.07
CA ILE A 104 5.69 4.66 -5.76
C ILE A 104 6.18 4.21 -7.12
N THR A 105 6.02 2.94 -7.42
CA THR A 105 6.25 2.38 -8.74
C THR A 105 4.93 1.81 -9.24
N ALA A 106 4.41 2.33 -10.33
CA ALA A 106 3.17 1.87 -10.94
C ALA A 106 3.45 1.45 -12.38
N ALA A 107 3.19 0.20 -12.68
CA ALA A 107 3.46 -0.37 -14.01
C ALA A 107 2.33 -1.30 -14.43
N SER A 108 2.23 -1.56 -15.74
CA SER A 108 1.29 -2.55 -16.28
C SER A 108 -0.13 -2.37 -15.75
N TYR A 109 -0.64 -1.13 -15.84
CA TYR A 109 -1.98 -0.73 -15.39
C TYR A 109 -2.18 -0.76 -13.87
N GLY A 110 -1.12 -0.79 -13.09
CA GLY A 110 -1.19 -0.63 -11.64
C GLY A 110 -1.69 0.77 -11.27
N LYS A 111 -2.43 0.87 -10.15
CA LYS A 111 -3.00 2.14 -9.67
C LYS A 111 -2.64 2.37 -8.21
N ALA A 112 -2.29 3.60 -7.88
CA ALA A 112 -2.04 4.00 -6.51
C ALA A 112 -2.78 5.30 -6.21
N ASP A 113 -3.43 5.35 -5.04
CA ASP A 113 -4.17 6.52 -4.57
C ASP A 113 -3.72 6.81 -3.14
N VAL A 114 -3.05 7.93 -2.93
CA VAL A 114 -2.30 8.18 -1.70
C VAL A 114 -2.51 9.61 -1.19
N ARG A 115 -2.11 9.84 0.07
CA ARG A 115 -1.99 11.17 0.65
C ARG A 115 -0.56 11.37 1.13
N CYS A 116 0.04 12.48 0.72
CA CYS A 116 1.44 12.75 0.95
C CYS A 116 1.61 14.12 1.59
N ALA A 117 2.54 14.26 2.54
CA ALA A 117 2.78 15.53 3.22
C ALA A 117 4.18 16.12 2.99
N GLY A 118 5.09 15.40 2.34
CA GLY A 118 6.44 15.90 2.11
C GLY A 118 6.92 15.70 0.69
N LYS A 119 7.25 14.48 0.34
CA LYS A 119 7.81 14.17 -0.97
C LYS A 119 7.18 12.91 -1.55
N LEU A 120 6.84 12.98 -2.83
CA LEU A 120 6.33 11.85 -3.59
C LEU A 120 7.25 11.60 -4.77
N SER A 121 7.89 10.43 -4.79
CA SER A 121 8.64 9.95 -5.94
C SER A 121 7.82 8.90 -6.66
N ALA A 122 7.54 9.09 -7.93
CA ALA A 122 6.72 8.18 -8.70
C ALA A 122 7.42 7.76 -9.99
N ALA A 123 7.51 6.46 -10.21
CA ALA A 123 7.95 5.89 -11.48
C ALA A 123 6.75 5.16 -12.10
N ILE A 124 6.27 5.64 -13.22
CA ILE A 124 5.04 5.15 -13.83
C ILE A 124 5.35 4.71 -15.26
N THR A 125 5.00 3.48 -15.58
CA THR A 125 5.22 2.91 -16.91
C THR A 125 4.02 2.05 -17.32
N SER A 126 3.91 1.76 -18.62
CA SER A 126 2.98 0.75 -19.16
C SER A 126 1.53 0.92 -18.67
N GLY A 127 1.03 2.17 -18.66
CA GLY A 127 -0.36 2.46 -18.31
C GLY A 127 -0.64 2.57 -16.82
N GLY A 128 0.38 2.58 -15.97
CA GLY A 128 0.20 2.83 -14.55
C GLY A 128 -0.33 4.21 -14.25
N LYS A 129 -0.98 4.39 -13.09
CA LYS A 129 -1.56 5.68 -12.66
C LYS A 129 -1.32 5.90 -11.18
N VAL A 130 -1.03 7.15 -10.83
CA VAL A 130 -0.89 7.57 -9.44
C VAL A 130 -1.75 8.82 -9.22
N SER A 131 -2.57 8.78 -8.17
CA SER A 131 -3.34 9.94 -7.70
C SER A 131 -2.90 10.29 -6.30
N TYR A 132 -2.75 11.57 -5.98
CA TYR A 132 -2.33 11.97 -4.64
C TYR A 132 -3.13 13.17 -4.14
N ALA A 133 -3.16 13.32 -2.83
CA ALA A 133 -3.71 14.50 -2.14
C ALA A 133 -2.71 14.97 -1.09
N GLY A 134 -2.83 16.21 -0.67
CA GLY A 134 -1.96 16.80 0.35
C GLY A 134 -0.87 17.69 -0.23
N ASP A 135 -0.09 18.29 0.65
CA ASP A 135 0.96 19.22 0.28
C ASP A 135 2.29 18.51 0.15
N CYS A 136 2.59 17.99 -1.04
CA CYS A 136 3.87 17.35 -1.25
C CYS A 136 4.53 17.79 -2.55
N THR A 137 5.85 17.64 -2.58
CA THR A 137 6.65 17.86 -3.77
C THR A 137 6.70 16.55 -4.55
N VAL A 138 6.29 16.60 -5.81
CA VAL A 138 6.24 15.41 -6.67
C VAL A 138 7.48 15.37 -7.55
N GLU A 139 8.18 14.24 -7.52
CA GLU A 139 9.25 13.93 -8.45
C GLU A 139 8.84 12.72 -9.27
N ALA A 140 8.71 12.87 -10.57
CA ALA A 140 8.27 11.80 -11.45
C ALA A 140 8.93 11.93 -12.82
N GLU A 141 9.26 10.79 -13.43
CA GLU A 141 9.77 10.78 -14.82
C GLU A 141 8.67 11.18 -15.80
N HIS A 142 7.43 10.84 -15.47
CA HIS A 142 6.27 11.18 -16.28
C HIS A 142 5.22 11.92 -15.44
N PRO A 143 5.44 13.22 -15.14
CA PRO A 143 4.55 13.96 -14.23
C PRO A 143 3.09 14.02 -14.69
N GLY A 144 2.84 13.92 -15.99
CA GLY A 144 1.48 13.91 -16.53
C GLY A 144 0.65 12.70 -16.13
N LEU A 145 1.29 11.64 -15.64
CA LEU A 145 0.60 10.43 -15.16
C LEU A 145 0.32 10.46 -13.66
N VAL A 146 0.80 11.48 -12.96
CA VAL A 146 0.53 11.72 -11.55
C VAL A 146 -0.52 12.81 -11.46
N ARG A 147 -1.64 12.51 -10.81
CA ARG A 147 -2.75 13.46 -10.69
C ARG A 147 -2.99 13.86 -9.25
N ARG A 148 -3.21 15.15 -9.03
CA ARG A 148 -3.65 15.66 -7.74
C ARG A 148 -5.17 15.56 -7.65
N ARG A 149 -5.66 15.00 -6.56
CA ARG A 149 -7.09 14.93 -6.26
C ARG A 149 -7.62 16.23 -5.70
#